data_b8f930a16a7dd77c0de17f76c81a6087
#
_entry.id   b8f930a16a7dd77c0de17f76c81a6087
#
_cell.length_a   1.000
_cell.length_b   1.000
_cell.length_c   1.000
_cell.angle_alpha   90.00
_cell.angle_beta   90.00
_cell.angle_gamma   90.00
#
_symmetry.space_group_name_H-M   'P 1'
#
loop_
_entity.id
_entity.type
_entity.pdbx_description
1 polymer ?
#
loop_
_entity_poly.entity_id
_entity_poly.type
_entity_poly.pdbx_seq_one_letter_code
_entity_poly.pdbx_strand_id
1 'polypeptide(L)'
;AATRSASESREAGAAVTGAVASPAEHIVDAERTRYFRRLSALPSAPPNVAATPKPVLKFVDATRGILFALSQIYSALTQHTAVSTDERLVAHFQRVLGIAAKSMSALISALDRFDAATQAGAPDAGVIRAVLDSCNVSVRTFRRVISMLHMQLPQLEHSVNVRFSRTLLLLLCGSMAELRNSAELMAAQADAVAPYVNEERPSEHSFDTLADTVGDESLPV
;
A
#
# COMPACT_ATOMS: atom_id res chain seq x y z
N ALA A 1 -53.06 -49.54 21.34
CA ALA A 1 -51.69 -49.39 21.82
C ALA A 1 -50.87 -48.67 20.73
N ALA A 2 -50.66 -47.40 20.93
CA ALA A 2 -49.92 -46.54 20.00
C ALA A 2 -48.53 -46.29 20.59
N THR A 3 -47.50 -46.74 19.94
CA THR A 3 -46.11 -46.40 20.26
C THR A 3 -45.66 -45.28 19.30
N ARG A 4 -45.49 -44.09 19.87
CA ARG A 4 -44.82 -42.94 19.24
C ARG A 4 -43.34 -43.19 19.23
N SER A 5 -42.74 -43.24 18.04
CA SER A 5 -41.31 -43.18 17.83
C SER A 5 -40.94 -41.71 17.63
N ALA A 6 -40.18 -41.13 18.55
CA ALA A 6 -39.59 -39.84 18.46
C ALA A 6 -38.26 -39.97 17.73
N SER A 7 -38.18 -39.44 16.52
CA SER A 7 -36.93 -39.27 15.78
C SER A 7 -36.23 -37.99 16.24
N GLU A 8 -35.20 -38.16 17.04
CA GLU A 8 -34.24 -37.09 17.37
C GLU A 8 -33.41 -36.71 16.13
N SER A 9 -33.75 -35.58 15.57
CA SER A 9 -32.92 -34.91 14.57
C SER A 9 -31.69 -34.33 15.26
N ARG A 10 -30.59 -35.04 15.13
CA ARG A 10 -29.26 -34.56 15.55
C ARG A 10 -28.80 -33.50 14.55
N GLU A 11 -29.01 -32.25 14.87
CA GLU A 11 -28.35 -31.14 14.19
C GLU A 11 -26.85 -31.21 14.48
N ALA A 12 -26.11 -31.71 13.49
CA ALA A 12 -24.67 -31.58 13.47
C ALA A 12 -24.35 -30.12 13.11
N GLY A 13 -24.18 -29.29 14.14
CA GLY A 13 -23.60 -27.97 13.98
C GLY A 13 -22.18 -28.09 13.44
N ALA A 14 -22.03 -27.88 12.14
CA ALA A 14 -20.72 -27.68 11.54
C ALA A 14 -20.12 -26.41 12.12
N ALA A 15 -19.22 -26.56 13.08
CA ALA A 15 -18.37 -25.48 13.54
C ALA A 15 -17.50 -25.02 12.35
N VAL A 16 -17.89 -23.92 11.76
CA VAL A 16 -17.03 -23.17 10.84
C VAL A 16 -15.88 -22.63 11.70
N THR A 17 -14.80 -23.38 11.74
CA THR A 17 -13.50 -22.88 12.24
C THR A 17 -13.04 -21.81 11.28
N GLY A 18 -13.50 -20.56 11.51
CA GLY A 18 -13.00 -19.40 10.80
C GLY A 18 -11.49 -19.33 11.03
N ALA A 19 -10.72 -19.42 9.95
CA ALA A 19 -9.29 -19.17 10.00
C ALA A 19 -9.09 -17.78 10.63
N VAL A 20 -8.47 -17.74 11.81
CA VAL A 20 -8.19 -16.49 12.52
C VAL A 20 -7.13 -15.77 11.71
N ALA A 21 -7.53 -14.68 11.05
CA ALA A 21 -6.61 -13.82 10.30
C ALA A 21 -5.43 -13.41 11.21
N SER A 22 -4.23 -13.40 10.64
CA SER A 22 -3.02 -13.04 11.38
C SER A 22 -3.15 -11.63 11.98
N PRO A 23 -2.65 -11.37 13.21
CA PRO A 23 -2.68 -10.03 13.80
C PRO A 23 -2.12 -8.94 12.89
N ALA A 24 -1.12 -9.26 12.06
CA ALA A 24 -0.55 -8.34 11.08
C ALA A 24 -1.54 -7.97 9.97
N GLU A 25 -2.41 -8.88 9.56
CA GLU A 25 -3.42 -8.65 8.52
C GLU A 25 -4.49 -7.67 9.01
N HIS A 26 -4.94 -7.81 10.25
CA HIS A 26 -5.90 -6.88 10.86
C HIS A 26 -5.35 -5.46 10.99
N ILE A 27 -4.04 -5.32 11.28
CA ILE A 27 -3.39 -4.01 11.42
C ILE A 27 -3.39 -3.29 10.07
N VAL A 28 -2.97 -3.95 9.00
CA VAL A 28 -2.89 -3.33 7.64
C VAL A 28 -4.27 -2.95 7.12
N ASP A 29 -5.28 -3.80 7.33
CA ASP A 29 -6.66 -3.49 6.94
C ASP A 29 -7.22 -2.30 7.72
N ALA A 30 -6.91 -2.20 9.02
CA ALA A 30 -7.30 -1.07 9.85
C ALA A 30 -6.58 0.23 9.43
N GLU A 31 -5.28 0.19 9.15
CA GLU A 31 -4.50 1.33 8.65
C GLU A 31 -5.02 1.83 7.31
N ARG A 32 -5.23 0.92 6.36
CA ARG A 32 -5.80 1.20 5.04
C ARG A 32 -7.18 1.85 5.16
N THR A 33 -8.08 1.26 5.93
CA THR A 33 -9.44 1.77 6.12
C THR A 33 -9.42 3.15 6.77
N ARG A 34 -8.53 3.36 7.75
CA ARG A 34 -8.33 4.66 8.39
C ARG A 34 -7.82 5.70 7.40
N TYR A 35 -6.85 5.34 6.56
CA TYR A 35 -6.29 6.22 5.54
C TYR A 35 -7.36 6.66 4.54
N PHE A 36 -8.08 5.73 3.90
CA PHE A 36 -9.12 6.06 2.92
C PHE A 36 -10.31 6.82 3.55
N ARG A 37 -10.67 6.53 4.80
CA ARG A 37 -11.70 7.29 5.53
C ARG A 37 -11.26 8.74 5.75
N ARG A 38 -9.99 8.98 6.08
CA ARG A 38 -9.47 10.34 6.22
C ARG A 38 -9.51 11.09 4.89
N LEU A 39 -9.10 10.47 3.80
CA LEU A 39 -9.20 11.07 2.46
C LEU A 39 -10.63 11.48 2.11
N SER A 40 -11.61 10.63 2.43
CA SER A 40 -13.03 10.94 2.18
C SER A 40 -13.58 12.06 3.08
N ALA A 41 -12.97 12.31 4.24
CA ALA A 41 -13.37 13.33 5.19
C ALA A 41 -12.63 14.66 5.01
N LEU A 42 -11.58 14.72 4.19
CA LEU A 42 -10.87 15.96 3.90
C LEU A 42 -11.76 16.90 3.09
N PRO A 43 -11.84 18.20 3.46
CA PRO A 43 -12.51 19.19 2.64
C PRO A 43 -11.88 19.25 1.26
N SER A 44 -12.70 19.44 0.21
CA SER A 44 -12.30 19.37 -1.20
C SER A 44 -11.17 20.33 -1.61
N ALA A 45 -10.79 21.27 -0.78
CA ALA A 45 -9.65 22.17 -0.97
C ALA A 45 -9.12 22.65 0.38
N PRO A 46 -8.08 22.03 0.95
CA PRO A 46 -7.35 22.66 2.06
C PRO A 46 -6.70 23.96 1.57
N PRO A 47 -6.61 25.01 2.43
CA PRO A 47 -6.19 26.35 2.04
C PRO A 47 -4.77 26.44 1.45
N ASN A 48 -3.93 25.42 1.66
CA ASN A 48 -2.52 25.43 1.23
C ASN A 48 -2.23 24.55 -0.01
N VAL A 49 -3.24 23.90 -0.62
CA VAL A 49 -3.02 23.13 -1.86
C VAL A 49 -2.50 24.00 -3.01
N ALA A 50 -2.75 25.33 -2.97
CA ALA A 50 -2.22 26.27 -3.95
C ALA A 50 -0.67 26.33 -3.98
N ALA A 51 0.02 25.93 -2.89
CA ALA A 51 1.48 25.92 -2.80
C ALA A 51 2.12 24.66 -3.40
N THR A 52 1.36 23.57 -3.55
CA THR A 52 1.88 22.31 -4.12
C THR A 52 1.69 22.28 -5.63
N PRO A 53 2.73 21.98 -6.42
CA PRO A 53 2.65 21.91 -7.87
C PRO A 53 1.61 20.90 -8.35
N LYS A 54 0.80 21.27 -9.34
CA LYS A 54 -0.23 20.37 -9.90
C LYS A 54 0.27 19.01 -10.38
N PRO A 55 1.46 18.90 -11.02
CA PRO A 55 2.01 17.58 -11.39
C PRO A 55 2.25 16.68 -10.19
N VAL A 56 2.75 17.23 -9.06
CA VAL A 56 2.98 16.48 -7.82
C VAL A 56 1.67 15.97 -7.23
N LEU A 57 0.62 16.80 -7.22
CA LEU A 57 -0.71 16.36 -6.76
C LEU A 57 -1.25 15.23 -7.62
N LYS A 58 -1.19 15.33 -8.95
CA LYS A 58 -1.62 14.27 -9.87
C LYS A 58 -0.82 12.97 -9.69
N PHE A 59 0.49 13.10 -9.46
CA PHE A 59 1.37 11.97 -9.16
C PHE A 59 0.94 11.25 -7.87
N VAL A 60 0.66 12.01 -6.82
CA VAL A 60 0.20 11.45 -5.53
C VAL A 60 -1.20 10.82 -5.66
N ASP A 61 -2.11 11.43 -6.43
CA ASP A 61 -3.42 10.84 -6.68
C ASP A 61 -3.33 9.52 -7.46
N ALA A 62 -2.45 9.45 -8.47
CA ALA A 62 -2.16 8.19 -9.15
C ALA A 62 -1.55 7.14 -8.19
N THR A 63 -0.67 7.55 -7.26
CA THR A 63 -0.12 6.67 -6.23
C THR A 63 -1.19 6.15 -5.27
N ARG A 64 -2.19 6.97 -4.92
CA ARG A 64 -3.37 6.54 -4.14
C ARG A 64 -4.21 5.51 -4.89
N GLY A 65 -4.39 5.68 -6.20
CA GLY A 65 -5.02 4.68 -7.08
C GLY A 65 -4.26 3.36 -7.08
N ILE A 66 -2.93 3.40 -7.15
CA ILE A 66 -2.07 2.22 -7.01
C ILE A 66 -2.29 1.54 -5.65
N LEU A 67 -2.23 2.28 -4.55
CA LEU A 67 -2.48 1.75 -3.21
C LEU A 67 -3.86 1.09 -3.12
N PHE A 68 -4.89 1.71 -3.70
CA PHE A 68 -6.24 1.13 -3.73
C PHE A 68 -6.25 -0.21 -4.48
N ALA A 69 -5.69 -0.28 -5.68
CA ALA A 69 -5.61 -1.51 -6.48
C ALA A 69 -4.84 -2.62 -5.76
N LEU A 70 -3.67 -2.31 -5.17
CA LEU A 70 -2.88 -3.26 -4.37
C LEU A 70 -3.66 -3.77 -3.16
N SER A 71 -4.45 -2.91 -2.53
CA SER A 71 -5.33 -3.26 -1.41
C SER A 71 -6.40 -4.26 -1.81
N GLN A 72 -7.01 -4.12 -2.99
CA GLN A 72 -8.00 -5.05 -3.51
C GLN A 72 -7.37 -6.42 -3.79
N ILE A 73 -6.18 -6.45 -4.40
CA ILE A 73 -5.41 -7.67 -4.65
C ILE A 73 -5.09 -8.37 -3.33
N TYR A 74 -4.61 -7.63 -2.33
CA TYR A 74 -4.29 -8.15 -1.01
C TYR A 74 -5.51 -8.79 -0.34
N SER A 75 -6.63 -8.06 -0.26
CA SER A 75 -7.88 -8.57 0.34
C SER A 75 -8.40 -9.81 -0.38
N ALA A 76 -8.37 -9.81 -1.72
CA ALA A 76 -8.83 -10.95 -2.51
C ALA A 76 -7.99 -12.22 -2.25
N LEU A 77 -6.66 -12.08 -2.17
CA LEU A 77 -5.75 -13.18 -1.88
C LEU A 77 -5.87 -13.67 -0.44
N THR A 78 -6.00 -12.77 0.54
CA THR A 78 -6.22 -13.14 1.95
C THR A 78 -7.51 -13.93 2.12
N GLN A 79 -8.62 -13.49 1.51
CA GLN A 79 -9.89 -14.20 1.53
C GLN A 79 -9.78 -15.58 0.86
N HIS A 80 -9.04 -15.66 -0.25
CA HIS A 80 -8.86 -16.92 -0.96
C HIS A 80 -8.03 -17.92 -0.14
N THR A 81 -6.94 -17.47 0.50
CA THR A 81 -6.12 -18.33 1.37
C THR A 81 -6.86 -18.81 2.60
N ALA A 82 -7.79 -18.02 3.13
CA ALA A 82 -8.61 -18.41 4.28
C ALA A 82 -9.57 -19.59 4.01
N VAL A 83 -9.95 -19.81 2.74
CA VAL A 83 -10.83 -20.93 2.33
C VAL A 83 -10.08 -22.11 1.70
N SER A 84 -8.76 -21.98 1.51
CA SER A 84 -7.93 -23.06 0.95
C SER A 84 -7.68 -24.14 1.99
N THR A 85 -7.76 -25.41 1.57
CA THR A 85 -7.51 -26.59 2.40
C THR A 85 -6.05 -27.06 2.38
N ASP A 86 -5.23 -26.50 1.48
CA ASP A 86 -3.81 -26.85 1.38
C ASP A 86 -2.97 -25.99 2.33
N GLU A 87 -2.60 -26.55 3.48
CA GLU A 87 -1.82 -25.86 4.52
C GLU A 87 -0.46 -25.37 4.04
N ARG A 88 0.21 -26.10 3.12
CA ARG A 88 1.52 -25.70 2.60
C ARG A 88 1.40 -24.47 1.71
N LEU A 89 0.37 -24.48 0.87
CA LEU A 89 0.05 -23.35 0.01
C LEU A 89 -0.31 -22.13 0.85
N VAL A 90 -1.18 -22.30 1.85
CA VAL A 90 -1.58 -21.23 2.78
C VAL A 90 -0.37 -20.64 3.49
N ALA A 91 0.49 -21.47 4.08
CA ALA A 91 1.70 -21.00 4.78
C ALA A 91 2.66 -20.22 3.86
N HIS A 92 2.77 -20.66 2.58
CA HIS A 92 3.60 -19.97 1.60
C HIS A 92 3.01 -18.60 1.24
N PHE A 93 1.70 -18.52 0.96
CA PHE A 93 1.01 -17.27 0.68
C PHE A 93 1.06 -16.31 1.86
N GLN A 94 0.80 -16.77 3.08
CA GLN A 94 0.85 -15.93 4.29
C GLN A 94 2.20 -15.24 4.46
N ARG A 95 3.31 -15.96 4.19
CA ARG A 95 4.65 -15.35 4.26
C ARG A 95 4.83 -14.22 3.26
N VAL A 96 4.40 -14.42 2.02
CA VAL A 96 4.55 -13.42 0.95
C VAL A 96 3.57 -12.26 1.14
N LEU A 97 2.34 -12.53 1.56
CA LEU A 97 1.36 -11.52 1.93
C LEU A 97 1.82 -10.69 3.13
N GLY A 98 2.51 -11.29 4.10
CA GLY A 98 3.12 -10.55 5.21
C GLY A 98 4.16 -9.51 4.76
N ILE A 99 4.95 -9.82 3.71
CA ILE A 99 5.89 -8.87 3.10
C ILE A 99 5.11 -7.77 2.35
N ALA A 100 4.06 -8.15 1.61
CA ALA A 100 3.21 -7.21 0.89
C ALA A 100 2.50 -6.25 1.86
N ALA A 101 2.00 -6.75 2.98
CA ALA A 101 1.40 -5.96 4.05
C ALA A 101 2.34 -4.86 4.56
N LYS A 102 3.60 -5.22 4.87
CA LYS A 102 4.62 -4.26 5.33
C LYS A 102 4.90 -3.18 4.28
N SER A 103 4.98 -3.55 2.99
CA SER A 103 5.20 -2.58 1.93
C SER A 103 4.02 -1.61 1.77
N MET A 104 2.79 -2.08 1.93
CA MET A 104 1.59 -1.24 1.92
C MET A 104 1.56 -0.27 3.12
N SER A 105 1.88 -0.74 4.34
CA SER A 105 1.98 0.14 5.52
C SER A 105 3.03 1.23 5.32
N ALA A 106 4.18 0.90 4.72
CA ALA A 106 5.21 1.89 4.39
C ALA A 106 4.69 2.93 3.38
N LEU A 107 3.94 2.51 2.35
CA LEU A 107 3.33 3.40 1.37
C LEU A 107 2.27 4.30 2.01
N ILE A 108 1.40 3.76 2.87
CA ILE A 108 0.41 4.53 3.64
C ILE A 108 1.13 5.59 4.48
N SER A 109 2.19 5.21 5.21
CA SER A 109 2.95 6.13 6.04
C SER A 109 3.64 7.24 5.23
N ALA A 110 4.11 6.95 4.01
CA ALA A 110 4.69 7.94 3.12
C ALA A 110 3.63 8.93 2.61
N LEU A 111 2.46 8.44 2.22
CA LEU A 111 1.33 9.27 1.80
C LEU A 111 0.78 10.14 2.95
N ASP A 112 0.69 9.60 4.17
CA ASP A 112 0.29 10.37 5.36
C ASP A 112 1.26 11.51 5.64
N ARG A 113 2.58 11.28 5.50
CA ARG A 113 3.59 12.35 5.64
C ARG A 113 3.45 13.41 4.55
N PHE A 114 3.17 12.99 3.32
CA PHE A 114 2.91 13.92 2.23
C PHE A 114 1.67 14.79 2.51
N ASP A 115 0.57 14.18 2.97
CA ASP A 115 -0.67 14.88 3.29
C ASP A 115 -0.45 15.90 4.43
N ALA A 116 0.30 15.51 5.47
CA ALA A 116 0.65 16.41 6.57
C ALA A 116 1.56 17.56 6.11
N ALA A 117 2.55 17.29 5.27
CA ALA A 117 3.45 18.31 4.72
C ALA A 117 2.67 19.30 3.84
N THR A 118 1.75 18.84 3.00
CA THR A 118 0.89 19.68 2.15
C THR A 118 -0.04 20.58 2.98
N GLN A 119 -0.51 20.11 4.14
CA GLN A 119 -1.30 20.92 5.07
C GLN A 119 -0.46 22.01 5.77
N ALA A 120 0.79 21.70 6.07
CA ALA A 120 1.72 22.65 6.71
C ALA A 120 2.32 23.66 5.72
N GLY A 121 2.38 23.31 4.42
CA GLY A 121 2.98 24.15 3.37
C GLY A 121 3.25 23.36 2.10
N ALA A 122 4.38 23.62 1.44
CA ALA A 122 4.82 22.82 0.29
C ALA A 122 5.63 21.60 0.79
N PRO A 123 5.34 20.38 0.30
CA PRO A 123 6.14 19.20 0.63
C PRO A 123 7.55 19.32 0.05
N ASP A 124 8.56 18.92 0.82
CA ASP A 124 9.94 18.89 0.35
C ASP A 124 10.22 17.71 -0.60
N ALA A 125 11.34 17.79 -1.33
CA ALA A 125 11.75 16.75 -2.28
C ALA A 125 11.92 15.36 -1.62
N GLY A 126 12.36 15.31 -0.35
CA GLY A 126 12.52 14.08 0.41
C GLY A 126 11.20 13.37 0.68
N VAL A 127 10.15 14.14 0.98
CA VAL A 127 8.80 13.60 1.18
C VAL A 127 8.23 13.04 -0.14
N ILE A 128 8.41 13.77 -1.26
CA ILE A 128 7.94 13.32 -2.57
C ILE A 128 8.69 12.05 -3.00
N ARG A 129 10.01 12.01 -2.80
CA ARG A 129 10.86 10.84 -3.08
C ARG A 129 10.45 9.63 -2.25
N ALA A 130 10.15 9.82 -0.97
CA ALA A 130 9.68 8.74 -0.10
C ALA A 130 8.37 8.10 -0.58
N VAL A 131 7.44 8.88 -1.14
CA VAL A 131 6.21 8.37 -1.76
C VAL A 131 6.55 7.53 -3.00
N LEU A 132 7.43 8.02 -3.88
CA LEU A 132 7.86 7.32 -5.08
C LEU A 132 8.54 5.98 -4.75
N ASP A 133 9.49 5.98 -3.82
CA ASP A 133 10.25 4.79 -3.43
C ASP A 133 9.35 3.75 -2.77
N SER A 134 8.46 4.17 -1.86
CA SER A 134 7.51 3.27 -1.20
C SER A 134 6.51 2.68 -2.21
N CYS A 135 6.06 3.47 -3.19
CA CYS A 135 5.21 3.00 -4.28
C CYS A 135 5.94 1.94 -5.13
N ASN A 136 7.17 2.21 -5.56
CA ASN A 136 7.99 1.28 -6.34
C ASN A 136 8.24 -0.04 -5.60
N VAL A 137 8.56 0.02 -4.30
CA VAL A 137 8.75 -1.18 -3.47
C VAL A 137 7.45 -1.98 -3.39
N SER A 138 6.32 -1.33 -3.18
CA SER A 138 5.01 -1.99 -3.10
C SER A 138 4.65 -2.68 -4.41
N VAL A 139 4.76 -1.98 -5.55
CA VAL A 139 4.47 -2.56 -6.88
C VAL A 139 5.38 -3.76 -7.18
N ARG A 140 6.69 -3.67 -6.90
CA ARG A 140 7.63 -4.80 -7.08
C ARG A 140 7.27 -5.99 -6.19
N THR A 141 6.86 -5.74 -4.94
CA THR A 141 6.44 -6.78 -4.01
C THR A 141 5.19 -7.50 -4.52
N PHE A 142 4.18 -6.74 -4.93
CA PHE A 142 2.94 -7.33 -5.46
C PHE A 142 3.14 -8.05 -6.79
N ARG A 143 4.06 -7.59 -7.64
CA ARG A 143 4.45 -8.34 -8.85
C ARG A 143 4.96 -9.75 -8.49
N ARG A 144 5.74 -9.91 -7.40
CA ARG A 144 6.17 -11.23 -6.91
C ARG A 144 5.00 -12.06 -6.39
N VAL A 145 4.05 -11.42 -5.66
CA VAL A 145 2.82 -12.09 -5.19
C VAL A 145 2.02 -12.64 -6.37
N ILE A 146 1.79 -11.84 -7.41
CA ILE A 146 1.05 -12.25 -8.60
C ILE A 146 1.78 -13.33 -9.40
N SER A 147 3.12 -13.23 -9.53
CA SER A 147 3.91 -14.28 -10.19
C SER A 147 3.81 -15.62 -9.45
N MET A 148 3.84 -15.59 -8.11
CA MET A 148 3.64 -16.78 -7.30
C MET A 148 2.23 -17.35 -7.47
N LEU A 149 1.21 -16.50 -7.44
CA LEU A 149 -0.18 -16.93 -7.68
C LEU A 149 -0.31 -17.61 -9.04
N HIS A 150 0.27 -17.03 -10.08
CA HIS A 150 0.23 -17.59 -11.43
C HIS A 150 0.84 -19.00 -11.49
N MET A 151 1.95 -19.23 -10.78
CA MET A 151 2.58 -20.57 -10.71
C MET A 151 1.71 -21.58 -9.95
N GLN A 152 0.88 -21.11 -8.99
CA GLN A 152 0.06 -21.98 -8.15
C GLN A 152 -1.39 -22.13 -8.65
N LEU A 153 -1.79 -21.42 -9.71
CA LEU A 153 -3.15 -21.47 -10.26
C LEU A 153 -3.66 -22.90 -10.53
N PRO A 154 -2.87 -23.83 -11.14
CA PRO A 154 -3.36 -25.19 -11.38
C PRO A 154 -3.69 -25.95 -10.09
N GLN A 155 -2.96 -25.69 -9.00
CA GLN A 155 -3.21 -26.33 -7.70
C GLN A 155 -4.44 -25.72 -7.02
N LEU A 156 -4.66 -24.41 -7.18
CA LEU A 156 -5.80 -23.69 -6.65
C LEU A 156 -7.13 -24.16 -7.26
N GLU A 157 -7.15 -24.50 -8.54
CA GLU A 157 -8.35 -25.03 -9.21
C GLU A 157 -8.85 -26.34 -8.59
N HIS A 158 -7.94 -27.15 -8.04
CA HIS A 158 -8.26 -28.45 -7.44
C HIS A 158 -8.64 -28.36 -5.97
N SER A 159 -8.19 -27.31 -5.27
CA SER A 159 -8.32 -27.18 -3.81
C SER A 159 -9.48 -26.31 -3.36
N VAL A 160 -10.10 -25.53 -4.25
CA VAL A 160 -11.12 -24.54 -3.90
C VAL A 160 -12.33 -24.63 -4.84
N ASN A 161 -13.49 -24.25 -4.31
CA ASN A 161 -14.72 -24.19 -5.11
C ASN A 161 -14.56 -23.24 -6.32
N VAL A 162 -14.93 -23.70 -7.51
CA VAL A 162 -14.84 -22.95 -8.78
C VAL A 162 -15.42 -21.53 -8.71
N ARG A 163 -16.47 -21.32 -7.90
CA ARG A 163 -17.06 -19.99 -7.71
C ARG A 163 -16.08 -19.03 -7.03
N PHE A 164 -15.34 -19.48 -6.03
CA PHE A 164 -14.33 -18.66 -5.35
C PHE A 164 -13.16 -18.33 -6.27
N SER A 165 -12.66 -19.32 -7.01
CA SER A 165 -11.57 -19.09 -7.98
C SER A 165 -11.99 -18.09 -9.07
N ARG A 166 -13.22 -18.20 -9.58
CA ARG A 166 -13.77 -17.24 -10.55
C ARG A 166 -13.86 -15.82 -9.96
N THR A 167 -14.37 -15.68 -8.74
CA THR A 167 -14.48 -14.38 -8.06
C THR A 167 -13.09 -13.77 -7.84
N LEU A 168 -12.12 -14.58 -7.40
CA LEU A 168 -10.72 -14.14 -7.25
C LEU A 168 -10.18 -13.60 -8.57
N LEU A 169 -10.32 -14.34 -9.67
CA LEU A 169 -9.83 -13.91 -10.98
C LEU A 169 -10.49 -12.62 -11.46
N LEU A 170 -11.80 -12.45 -11.26
CA LEU A 170 -12.50 -11.21 -11.61
C LEU A 170 -12.00 -10.00 -10.80
N LEU A 171 -11.80 -10.18 -9.49
CA LEU A 171 -11.26 -9.14 -8.62
C LEU A 171 -9.82 -8.78 -9.02
N LEU A 172 -8.99 -9.78 -9.31
CA LEU A 172 -7.62 -9.56 -9.77
C LEU A 172 -7.58 -8.84 -11.12
N CYS A 173 -8.39 -9.25 -12.10
CA CYS A 173 -8.45 -8.58 -13.40
C CYS A 173 -8.87 -7.10 -13.25
N GLY A 174 -9.90 -6.81 -12.44
CA GLY A 174 -10.33 -5.44 -12.16
C GLY A 174 -9.26 -4.61 -11.49
N SER A 175 -8.60 -5.16 -10.45
CA SER A 175 -7.52 -4.47 -9.73
C SER A 175 -6.28 -4.25 -10.60
N MET A 176 -5.96 -5.17 -11.50
CA MET A 176 -4.84 -5.01 -12.44
C MET A 176 -5.14 -3.93 -13.50
N ALA A 177 -6.38 -3.81 -13.94
CA ALA A 177 -6.80 -2.73 -14.84
C ALA A 177 -6.65 -1.37 -14.18
N GLU A 178 -7.08 -1.24 -12.91
CA GLU A 178 -6.93 -0.02 -12.12
C GLU A 178 -5.45 0.30 -11.84
N LEU A 179 -4.65 -0.71 -11.50
CA LEU A 179 -3.21 -0.55 -11.31
C LEU A 179 -2.53 -0.03 -12.57
N ARG A 180 -2.90 -0.57 -13.74
CA ARG A 180 -2.37 -0.12 -15.03
C ARG A 180 -2.76 1.33 -15.33
N ASN A 181 -4.04 1.67 -15.18
CA ASN A 181 -4.54 3.03 -15.38
C ASN A 181 -3.81 4.03 -14.48
N SER A 182 -3.67 3.74 -13.20
CA SER A 182 -2.93 4.58 -12.24
C SER A 182 -1.44 4.70 -12.59
N ALA A 183 -0.81 3.61 -13.06
CA ALA A 183 0.59 3.62 -13.49
C ALA A 183 0.79 4.48 -14.77
N GLU A 184 -0.14 4.44 -15.72
CA GLU A 184 -0.12 5.28 -16.92
C GLU A 184 -0.28 6.77 -16.55
N LEU A 185 -1.18 7.09 -15.61
CA LEU A 185 -1.33 8.45 -15.09
C LEU A 185 -0.06 8.94 -14.38
N MET A 186 0.59 8.07 -13.60
CA MET A 186 1.85 8.39 -12.92
C MET A 186 2.98 8.61 -13.92
N ALA A 187 3.10 7.76 -14.94
CA ALA A 187 4.11 7.89 -15.98
C ALA A 187 3.95 9.21 -16.77
N ALA A 188 2.71 9.63 -17.04
CA ALA A 188 2.43 10.90 -17.71
C ALA A 188 2.88 12.14 -16.90
N GLN A 189 3.11 12.01 -15.58
CA GLN A 189 3.61 13.10 -14.73
C GLN A 189 5.12 12.99 -14.44
N ALA A 190 5.80 11.91 -14.86
CA ALA A 190 7.19 11.61 -14.46
C ALA A 190 8.15 12.75 -14.76
N ASP A 191 8.15 13.27 -15.98
CA ASP A 191 9.03 14.37 -16.41
C ASP A 191 8.73 15.68 -15.66
N ALA A 192 7.44 15.95 -15.42
CA ALA A 192 7.01 17.15 -14.73
C ALA A 192 7.27 17.09 -13.20
N VAL A 193 7.40 15.89 -12.63
CA VAL A 193 7.69 15.68 -11.20
C VAL A 193 9.19 15.57 -10.95
N ALA A 194 9.99 15.16 -11.94
CA ALA A 194 11.44 14.96 -11.79
C ALA A 194 12.19 16.13 -11.14
N PRO A 195 11.93 17.41 -11.45
CA PRO A 195 12.59 18.52 -10.76
C PRO A 195 12.34 18.54 -9.26
N TYR A 196 11.12 18.23 -8.82
CA TYR A 196 10.72 18.25 -7.41
C TYR A 196 11.23 17.04 -6.61
N VAL A 197 11.64 15.96 -7.28
CA VAL A 197 12.26 14.80 -6.66
C VAL A 197 13.77 14.96 -6.54
N ASN A 198 14.40 15.66 -7.53
CA ASN A 198 15.85 15.77 -7.63
C ASN A 198 16.41 17.04 -6.99
N GLU A 199 15.57 17.92 -6.45
CA GLU A 199 16.02 19.08 -5.69
C GLU A 199 16.83 18.63 -4.47
N GLU A 200 18.17 18.65 -4.59
CA GLU A 200 19.07 18.43 -3.48
C GLU A 200 18.89 19.63 -2.54
N ARG A 201 18.61 19.34 -1.27
CA ARG A 201 18.65 20.33 -0.20
C ARG A 201 20.00 21.04 -0.31
N PRO A 202 20.07 22.38 -0.45
CA PRO A 202 21.35 23.07 -0.44
C PRO A 202 22.07 22.62 0.83
N SER A 203 23.23 22.00 0.66
CA SER A 203 24.05 21.55 1.77
C SER A 203 24.37 22.73 2.65
N GLU A 204 24.01 22.70 3.94
CA GLU A 204 24.32 23.70 4.99
C GLU A 204 25.81 23.81 5.28
N HIS A 205 26.67 23.56 4.28
CA HIS A 205 28.14 23.61 4.39
C HIS A 205 28.77 24.91 3.87
N SER A 206 28.08 26.04 3.97
CA SER A 206 28.68 27.34 3.58
C SER A 206 28.77 28.36 4.70
N PHE A 207 28.76 27.96 5.97
CA PHE A 207 28.92 28.91 7.08
C PHE A 207 30.29 28.87 7.81
N ASP A 208 31.21 27.98 7.41
CA ASP A 208 32.50 27.84 8.14
C ASP A 208 33.69 28.56 7.50
N THR A 209 33.48 29.47 6.53
CA THR A 209 34.62 30.13 5.86
C THR A 209 34.75 31.63 6.18
N LEU A 210 34.12 32.15 7.24
CA LEU A 210 34.22 33.57 7.63
C LEU A 210 34.80 33.82 9.02
N ALA A 211 35.39 32.80 9.67
CA ALA A 211 35.98 32.97 11.03
C ALA A 211 37.51 33.08 11.08
N ASP A 212 38.22 33.07 9.93
CA ASP A 212 39.70 32.97 9.94
C ASP A 212 40.42 34.23 9.36
N THR A 213 39.81 35.38 9.42
CA THR A 213 40.45 36.63 8.96
C THR A 213 40.38 37.77 9.95
N VAL A 214 40.62 37.52 11.26
CA VAL A 214 40.91 38.60 12.23
C VAL A 214 41.98 38.09 13.19
N GLY A 215 43.22 38.55 13.01
CA GLY A 215 44.26 38.42 14.03
C GLY A 215 45.67 38.31 13.53
N ASP A 216 46.21 39.35 12.90
CA ASP A 216 47.62 39.66 13.05
C ASP A 216 47.87 41.18 12.74
N GLU A 217 47.68 41.96 13.73
CA GLU A 217 48.19 43.34 13.75
C GLU A 217 49.21 43.45 14.88
N SER A 218 50.45 43.05 14.56
CA SER A 218 51.65 43.34 15.40
C SER A 218 52.05 44.80 15.26
N LEU A 219 51.96 45.56 16.36
CA LEU A 219 52.48 46.88 16.52
C LEU A 219 54.00 46.85 16.60
N PRO A 220 54.74 47.78 15.95
CA PRO A 220 56.19 48.02 16.21
C PRO A 220 56.38 49.04 17.34
N VAL A 221 57.38 48.75 18.18
CA VAL A 221 58.03 49.65 19.16
C VAL A 221 58.96 50.63 18.46
#